data_1d721c1a48b445b00f2ce9ef6028f673
#
_entry.id   1d721c1a48b445b00f2ce9ef6028f673
#
_cell.length_a   1.000
_cell.length_b   1.000
_cell.length_c   1.000
_cell.angle_alpha   90.00
_cell.angle_beta   90.00
_cell.angle_gamma   90.00
#
_symmetry.space_group_name_H-M   'P 1'
#
loop_
_entity.id
_entity.type
_entity.pdbx_description
1 polymer ?
#
loop_
_entity_poly.entity_id
_entity_poly.type
_entity_poly.pdbx_seq_one_letter_code
_entity_poly.pdbx_strand_id
1 'polypeptide(L)'
;YAIFQDKDLYNQSNINVTSYNGFVLLSGETPTESLKQKATTLVKDIPKVRKVYNELAISGPSALTSRSSDSWITTKLKTKMTQDENVDPFYVKVVTERGIVYLMGKLTKAEADQAVAVARSTKGVLRVVKIFEYID
;
A
#
# COMPACT_ATOMS: atom_id res chain seq x y z
N TYR A 1 10.19 -12.02 -1.64
CA TYR A 1 11.26 -13.04 -1.58
C TYR A 1 12.60 -12.47 -2.04
N ALA A 2 12.65 -11.82 -3.19
CA ALA A 2 13.87 -11.20 -3.67
C ALA A 2 14.47 -10.19 -2.68
N ILE A 3 13.59 -9.43 -2.01
CA ILE A 3 13.99 -8.44 -1.00
C ILE A 3 14.56 -9.12 0.24
N PHE A 4 13.99 -10.26 0.65
CA PHE A 4 14.50 -11.02 1.78
C PHE A 4 15.88 -11.64 1.53
N GLN A 5 16.22 -11.89 0.27
CA GLN A 5 17.53 -12.41 -0.09
C GLN A 5 18.62 -11.33 -0.12
N ASP A 6 18.23 -10.06 -0.22
CA ASP A 6 19.18 -8.95 -0.18
C ASP A 6 19.37 -8.52 1.27
N LYS A 7 20.54 -8.86 1.83
CA LYS A 7 20.82 -8.61 3.25
C LYS A 7 20.80 -7.13 3.60
N ASP A 8 21.24 -6.25 2.72
CA ASP A 8 21.27 -4.83 3.00
C ASP A 8 19.85 -4.28 3.11
N LEU A 9 18.97 -4.67 2.19
CA LEU A 9 17.57 -4.28 2.27
C LEU A 9 16.89 -4.89 3.49
N TYR A 10 17.02 -6.19 3.69
CA TYR A 10 16.36 -6.90 4.78
C TYR A 10 16.77 -6.39 6.16
N ASN A 11 18.08 -6.18 6.38
CA ASN A 11 18.60 -5.81 7.70
C ASN A 11 18.42 -4.33 8.03
N GLN A 12 18.34 -3.46 7.02
CA GLN A 12 18.31 -2.02 7.24
C GLN A 12 16.94 -1.38 7.01
N SER A 13 16.01 -2.12 6.42
CA SER A 13 14.74 -1.59 5.99
C SER A 13 13.58 -2.36 6.62
N ASN A 14 12.44 -1.68 6.70
CA ASN A 14 11.17 -2.30 7.04
C ASN A 14 10.28 -2.17 5.80
N ILE A 15 10.24 -3.22 4.98
CA ILE A 15 9.56 -3.20 3.69
C ILE A 15 8.41 -4.19 3.68
N ASN A 16 7.22 -3.70 3.36
CA ASN A 16 6.05 -4.51 3.11
C ASN A 16 5.80 -4.56 1.60
N VAL A 17 5.52 -5.75 1.10
CA VAL A 17 5.22 -5.97 -0.31
C VAL A 17 3.77 -6.42 -0.42
N THR A 18 3.00 -5.67 -1.18
CA THR A 18 1.59 -6.00 -1.43
C THR A 18 1.39 -6.07 -2.93
N SER A 19 0.76 -7.14 -3.40
CA SER A 19 0.49 -7.28 -4.83
C SER A 19 -0.98 -7.50 -5.11
N TYR A 20 -1.44 -6.98 -6.23
CA TYR A 20 -2.79 -7.19 -6.73
C TYR A 20 -2.74 -7.18 -8.26
N ASN A 21 -3.07 -8.31 -8.86
CA ASN A 21 -3.12 -8.47 -10.32
C ASN A 21 -1.85 -7.97 -11.04
N GLY A 22 -0.68 -8.22 -10.46
CA GLY A 22 0.61 -7.81 -11.03
C GLY A 22 1.04 -6.38 -10.70
N PHE A 23 0.18 -5.60 -10.06
CA PHE A 23 0.55 -4.30 -9.51
C PHE A 23 1.16 -4.54 -8.13
N VAL A 24 2.36 -4.05 -7.92
CA VAL A 24 3.12 -4.27 -6.68
C VAL A 24 3.32 -2.95 -5.96
N LEU A 25 2.95 -2.92 -4.69
CA LEU A 25 3.20 -1.79 -3.81
C LEU A 25 4.33 -2.15 -2.85
N LEU A 26 5.35 -1.31 -2.80
CA LEU A 26 6.39 -1.37 -1.78
C LEU A 26 6.11 -0.26 -0.78
N SER A 27 5.84 -0.63 0.46
CA SER A 27 5.53 0.31 1.52
C SER A 27 6.40 0.07 2.73
N GLY A 28 6.46 1.03 3.65
CA GLY A 28 7.33 0.98 4.80
C GLY A 28 8.44 2.01 4.72
N GLU A 29 9.63 1.67 5.23
CA GLU A 29 10.74 2.61 5.25
C GLU A 29 12.07 1.93 4.97
N THR A 30 12.98 2.71 4.40
CA THR A 30 14.37 2.35 4.14
C THR A 30 15.25 3.57 4.43
N PRO A 31 16.50 3.38 4.89
CA PRO A 31 17.31 4.51 5.34
C PRO A 31 17.87 5.39 4.23
N THR A 32 17.99 4.89 3.00
CA THR A 32 18.62 5.66 1.91
C THR A 32 17.84 5.56 0.60
N GLU A 33 18.02 6.57 -0.25
CA GLU A 33 17.47 6.56 -1.60
C GLU A 33 18.01 5.41 -2.42
N SER A 34 19.29 5.07 -2.23
CA SER A 34 19.95 3.96 -2.93
C SER A 34 19.24 2.64 -2.65
N LEU A 35 18.90 2.36 -1.38
CA LEU A 35 18.18 1.16 -1.01
C LEU A 35 16.75 1.18 -1.54
N LYS A 36 16.12 2.34 -1.56
CA LYS A 36 14.78 2.49 -2.13
C LYS A 36 14.76 2.11 -3.62
N GLN A 37 15.70 2.61 -4.39
CA GLN A 37 15.82 2.28 -5.81
C GLN A 37 16.15 0.80 -6.02
N LYS A 38 16.98 0.25 -5.16
CA LYS A 38 17.35 -1.17 -5.20
C LYS A 38 16.13 -2.07 -5.04
N ALA A 39 15.19 -1.70 -4.17
CA ALA A 39 13.96 -2.44 -3.98
C ALA A 39 13.15 -2.53 -5.27
N THR A 40 12.99 -1.41 -5.99
CA THR A 40 12.33 -1.42 -7.29
C THR A 40 13.06 -2.32 -8.29
N THR A 41 14.38 -2.20 -8.36
CA THR A 41 15.20 -2.99 -9.29
C THR A 41 15.03 -4.48 -9.06
N LEU A 42 14.92 -4.91 -7.80
CA LEU A 42 14.76 -6.33 -7.47
C LEU A 42 13.39 -6.90 -7.86
N VAL A 43 12.35 -6.09 -7.86
CA VAL A 43 10.99 -6.60 -8.11
C VAL A 43 10.46 -6.35 -9.52
N LYS A 44 10.94 -5.32 -10.20
CA LYS A 44 10.38 -4.92 -11.51
C LYS A 44 10.51 -5.99 -12.59
N ASP A 45 11.54 -6.82 -12.54
CA ASP A 45 11.82 -7.85 -13.54
C ASP A 45 11.25 -9.22 -13.17
N ILE A 46 10.57 -9.33 -12.04
CA ILE A 46 9.93 -10.59 -11.64
C ILE A 46 8.77 -10.88 -12.60
N PRO A 47 8.69 -12.12 -13.13
CA PRO A 47 7.59 -12.48 -14.04
C PRO A 47 6.23 -12.17 -13.43
N LYS A 48 5.30 -11.68 -14.25
CA LYS A 48 3.94 -11.27 -13.87
C LYS A 48 3.85 -9.94 -13.15
N VAL A 49 4.95 -9.29 -12.79
CA VAL A 49 4.92 -7.91 -12.27
C VAL A 49 4.67 -6.98 -13.45
N ARG A 50 3.58 -6.24 -13.39
CA ARG A 50 3.17 -5.31 -14.44
C ARG A 50 3.60 -3.89 -14.15
N LYS A 51 3.54 -3.49 -12.88
CA LYS A 51 3.90 -2.15 -12.44
C LYS A 51 4.31 -2.17 -10.98
N VAL A 52 5.33 -1.38 -10.63
CA VAL A 52 5.81 -1.24 -9.27
C VAL A 52 5.55 0.18 -8.78
N TYR A 53 4.88 0.29 -7.64
CA TYR A 53 4.67 1.54 -6.93
C TYR A 53 5.58 1.53 -5.72
N ASN A 54 6.69 2.26 -5.81
CA ASN A 54 7.66 2.33 -4.71
C ASN A 54 7.33 3.55 -3.86
N GLU A 55 6.61 3.29 -2.78
CA GLU A 55 6.17 4.32 -1.83
C GLU A 55 6.94 4.21 -0.51
N LEU A 56 8.15 3.66 -0.56
CA LEU A 56 8.99 3.58 0.63
C LEU A 56 9.37 4.98 1.10
N ALA A 57 9.21 5.22 2.40
CA ALA A 57 9.70 6.44 3.00
C ALA A 57 11.18 6.29 3.31
N ILE A 58 11.95 7.35 3.14
CA ILE A 58 13.36 7.36 3.48
C ILE A 58 13.47 7.88 4.91
N SER A 59 13.61 6.94 5.85
CA SER A 59 13.72 7.24 7.28
C SER A 59 14.10 5.99 8.05
N GLY A 60 14.33 6.13 9.36
CA GLY A 60 14.47 4.99 10.24
C GLY A 60 13.15 4.24 10.41
N PRO A 61 13.17 3.09 11.10
CA PRO A 61 11.97 2.29 11.32
C PRO A 61 10.85 3.08 11.99
N SER A 62 9.60 2.81 11.61
CA SER A 62 8.43 3.44 12.23
C SER A 62 8.32 3.04 13.70
N ALA A 63 7.82 3.95 14.54
CA ALA A 63 7.49 3.64 15.91
C ALA A 63 6.33 2.63 15.96
N LEU A 64 6.30 1.79 17.01
CA LEU A 64 5.22 0.84 17.23
C LEU A 64 3.86 1.53 17.32
N THR A 65 3.80 2.71 17.94
CA THR A 65 2.56 3.49 18.04
C THR A 65 2.01 3.87 16.67
N SER A 66 2.88 4.24 15.73
CA SER A 66 2.46 4.56 14.37
C SER A 66 1.88 3.32 13.68
N ARG A 67 2.54 2.16 13.83
CA ARG A 67 2.05 0.89 13.25
C ARG A 67 0.70 0.48 13.83
N SER A 68 0.51 0.66 15.14
CA SER A 68 -0.77 0.40 15.80
C SER A 68 -1.88 1.28 15.24
N SER A 69 -1.60 2.59 15.09
CA SER A 69 -2.54 3.53 14.50
C SER A 69 -2.92 3.14 13.09
N ASP A 70 -1.94 2.72 12.28
CA ASP A 70 -2.16 2.31 10.91
C ASP A 70 -3.05 1.07 10.83
N SER A 71 -2.84 0.09 11.70
CA SER A 71 -3.69 -1.10 11.79
C SER A 71 -5.13 -0.74 12.16
N TRP A 72 -5.29 0.21 13.09
CA TRP A 72 -6.59 0.69 13.52
C TRP A 72 -7.32 1.41 12.38
N ILE A 73 -6.60 2.25 11.63
CA ILE A 73 -7.15 2.94 10.46
C ILE A 73 -7.63 1.93 9.43
N THR A 74 -6.80 0.93 9.11
CA THR A 74 -7.17 -0.13 8.16
C THR A 74 -8.44 -0.85 8.60
N THR A 75 -8.54 -1.20 9.86
CA THR A 75 -9.72 -1.90 10.41
C THR A 75 -10.98 -1.04 10.28
N LYS A 76 -10.91 0.23 10.66
CA LYS A 76 -12.05 1.16 10.55
C LYS A 76 -12.49 1.31 9.10
N LEU A 77 -11.52 1.48 8.20
CA LEU A 77 -11.80 1.67 6.78
C LEU A 77 -12.48 0.45 6.17
N LYS A 78 -11.96 -0.74 6.45
CA LYS A 78 -12.58 -1.99 5.97
C LYS A 78 -14.00 -2.15 6.49
N THR A 79 -14.23 -1.79 7.74
CA THR A 79 -15.58 -1.82 8.34
C THR A 79 -16.52 -0.87 7.60
N LYS A 80 -16.08 0.34 7.32
CA LYS A 80 -16.88 1.31 6.56
C LYS A 80 -17.17 0.82 5.15
N MET A 81 -16.21 0.21 4.48
CA MET A 81 -16.40 -0.34 3.14
C MET A 81 -17.42 -1.46 3.13
N THR A 82 -17.43 -2.29 4.17
CA THR A 82 -18.42 -3.37 4.31
C THR A 82 -19.83 -2.81 4.43
N GLN A 83 -19.98 -1.63 5.02
CA GLN A 83 -21.28 -0.98 5.22
C GLN A 83 -21.72 -0.12 4.03
N ASP A 84 -20.84 0.14 3.08
CA ASP A 84 -21.14 0.99 1.92
C ASP A 84 -21.59 0.12 0.75
N GLU A 85 -22.80 0.37 0.26
CA GLU A 85 -23.40 -0.41 -0.82
C GLU A 85 -22.67 -0.26 -2.16
N ASN A 86 -21.91 0.82 -2.34
CA ASN A 86 -21.23 1.14 -3.59
C ASN A 86 -19.78 0.65 -3.61
N VAL A 87 -19.34 0.00 -2.53
CA VAL A 87 -17.97 -0.54 -2.42
C VAL A 87 -18.05 -2.00 -2.03
N ASP A 88 -17.40 -2.86 -2.82
CA ASP A 88 -17.26 -4.27 -2.46
C ASP A 88 -15.86 -4.46 -1.85
N PRO A 89 -15.79 -4.71 -0.53
CA PRO A 89 -14.49 -4.83 0.14
C PRO A 89 -13.64 -6.00 -0.35
N PHE A 90 -14.23 -6.99 -1.02
CA PHE A 90 -13.47 -8.09 -1.60
C PHE A 90 -12.62 -7.67 -2.80
N TYR A 91 -12.99 -6.57 -3.46
CA TYR A 91 -12.28 -6.07 -4.65
C TYR A 91 -11.37 -4.90 -4.36
N VAL A 92 -11.26 -4.49 -3.09
CA VAL A 92 -10.39 -3.39 -2.67
C VAL A 92 -9.42 -3.89 -1.62
N LYS A 93 -8.13 -3.79 -1.92
CA LYS A 93 -7.07 -4.11 -0.99
C LYS A 93 -6.58 -2.83 -0.34
N VAL A 94 -6.46 -2.82 0.98
CA VAL A 94 -6.10 -1.63 1.76
C VAL A 94 -4.79 -1.86 2.47
N VAL A 95 -3.85 -0.93 2.30
CA VAL A 95 -2.60 -0.89 3.06
C VAL A 95 -2.49 0.50 3.69
N THR A 96 -2.17 0.56 4.98
CA THR A 96 -1.97 1.83 5.67
C THR A 96 -0.55 1.90 6.24
N GLU A 97 0.16 2.98 5.91
CA GLU A 97 1.51 3.25 6.41
C GLU A 97 1.60 4.72 6.77
N ARG A 98 1.90 5.02 8.05
CA ARG A 98 2.07 6.39 8.54
C ARG A 98 0.87 7.31 8.26
N GLY A 99 -0.33 6.77 8.34
CA GLY A 99 -1.56 7.51 8.06
C GLY A 99 -1.86 7.67 6.59
N ILE A 100 -1.02 7.16 5.69
CA ILE A 100 -1.26 7.15 4.26
C ILE A 100 -1.95 5.84 3.90
N VAL A 101 -3.10 5.93 3.24
CA VAL A 101 -3.87 4.78 2.81
C VAL A 101 -3.61 4.51 1.33
N TYR A 102 -3.19 3.31 1.02
CA TYR A 102 -2.99 2.84 -0.36
C TYR A 102 -4.13 1.90 -0.70
N LEU A 103 -4.86 2.22 -1.76
CA LEU A 103 -5.98 1.42 -2.23
C LEU A 103 -5.61 0.75 -3.54
N MET A 104 -5.73 -0.58 -3.59
CA MET A 104 -5.46 -1.39 -4.77
C MET A 104 -6.73 -2.14 -5.16
N GLY A 105 -6.91 -2.37 -6.44
CA GLY A 105 -8.04 -3.12 -6.91
C GLY A 105 -8.29 -2.96 -8.39
N LYS A 106 -9.12 -3.85 -8.93
CA LYS A 106 -9.56 -3.83 -10.32
C LYS A 106 -11.03 -3.40 -10.31
N LEU A 107 -11.29 -2.12 -10.58
CA LEU A 107 -12.57 -1.47 -10.34
C LEU A 107 -12.96 -0.56 -11.50
N THR A 108 -14.25 -0.25 -11.58
CA THR A 108 -14.70 0.87 -12.41
C THR A 108 -14.28 2.18 -11.74
N LYS A 109 -14.26 3.27 -12.51
CA LYS A 109 -13.94 4.59 -11.95
C LYS A 109 -14.93 5.00 -10.86
N ALA A 110 -16.20 4.69 -11.05
CA ALA A 110 -17.23 5.02 -10.05
C ALA A 110 -16.98 4.29 -8.73
N GLU A 111 -16.66 2.99 -8.80
CA GLU A 111 -16.34 2.21 -7.61
C GLU A 111 -15.07 2.72 -6.92
N ALA A 112 -14.05 3.06 -7.71
CA ALA A 112 -12.81 3.61 -7.20
C ALA A 112 -13.03 4.95 -6.49
N ASP A 113 -13.81 5.84 -7.09
CA ASP A 113 -14.12 7.14 -6.49
C ASP A 113 -14.84 6.98 -5.15
N GLN A 114 -15.76 6.02 -5.07
CA GLN A 114 -16.47 5.75 -3.82
C GLN A 114 -15.53 5.19 -2.75
N ALA A 115 -14.64 4.27 -3.13
CA ALA A 115 -13.64 3.73 -2.20
C ALA A 115 -12.74 4.86 -1.65
N VAL A 116 -12.32 5.78 -2.51
CA VAL A 116 -11.52 6.94 -2.10
C VAL A 116 -12.30 7.84 -1.15
N ALA A 117 -13.57 8.09 -1.44
CA ALA A 117 -14.42 8.92 -0.57
C ALA A 117 -14.55 8.31 0.82
N VAL A 118 -14.77 7.00 0.91
CA VAL A 118 -14.83 6.28 2.20
C VAL A 118 -13.51 6.40 2.94
N ALA A 119 -12.39 6.21 2.23
CA ALA A 119 -11.07 6.32 2.84
C ALA A 119 -10.81 7.72 3.39
N ARG A 120 -11.12 8.75 2.60
CA ARG A 120 -10.91 10.15 3.02
C ARG A 120 -11.75 10.53 4.23
N SER A 121 -12.92 9.93 4.39
CA SER A 121 -13.80 10.21 5.52
C SER A 121 -13.38 9.48 6.81
N THR A 122 -12.41 8.60 6.74
CA THR A 122 -11.97 7.81 7.88
C THR A 122 -11.00 8.63 8.73
N LYS A 123 -11.30 8.74 10.04
CA LYS A 123 -10.47 9.50 10.97
C LYS A 123 -9.07 8.93 11.07
N GLY A 124 -8.07 9.80 11.01
CA GLY A 124 -6.66 9.41 11.07
C GLY A 124 -5.99 9.30 9.71
N VAL A 125 -6.76 9.29 8.63
CA VAL A 125 -6.21 9.23 7.27
C VAL A 125 -5.67 10.59 6.87
N LEU A 126 -4.39 10.64 6.54
CA LEU A 126 -3.71 11.87 6.11
C LEU A 126 -3.75 12.05 4.60
N ARG A 127 -3.64 10.94 3.86
CA ARG A 127 -3.60 10.95 2.40
C ARG A 127 -4.06 9.61 1.86
N VAL A 128 -4.64 9.62 0.67
CA VAL A 128 -5.04 8.39 -0.04
C VAL A 128 -4.27 8.31 -1.36
N VAL A 129 -3.63 7.18 -1.60
CA VAL A 129 -2.91 6.88 -2.83
C VAL A 129 -3.68 5.81 -3.60
N LYS A 130 -4.02 6.10 -4.84
CA LYS A 130 -4.80 5.21 -5.69
C LYS A 130 -3.89 4.36 -6.56
N ILE A 131 -4.00 3.04 -6.42
CA ILE A 131 -3.25 2.07 -7.21
C ILE A 131 -4.27 1.13 -7.86
N PHE A 132 -5.21 1.71 -8.59
CA PHE A 132 -6.29 0.95 -9.21
C PHE A 132 -5.97 0.58 -10.66
N GLU A 133 -6.45 -0.58 -11.07
CA GLU A 133 -6.60 -0.94 -12.47
C GLU A 133 -8.07 -0.71 -12.82
N TYR A 134 -8.34 0.22 -13.73
CA TYR A 134 -9.72 0.55 -14.12
C TYR A 134 -10.22 -0.40 -15.20
N ILE A 135 -11.47 -0.82 -15.07
CA ILE A 135 -12.08 -1.79 -15.98
C ILE A 135 -13.12 -1.14 -16.91
N ASP A 136 -13.22 0.17 -16.90
CA ASP A 136 -14.10 0.93 -17.80
C ASP A 136 -13.38 2.00 -18.59
#